data_8dd54feabc44c55b181ddf1f5e048cbe
#
_entry.id   8dd54feabc44c55b181ddf1f5e048cbe
#
_cell.length_a   1.000
_cell.length_b   1.000
_cell.length_c   1.000
_cell.angle_alpha   90.00
_cell.angle_beta   90.00
_cell.angle_gamma   90.00
#
_symmetry.space_group_name_H-M   'P 1'
#
loop_
_entity.id
_entity.type
_entity.pdbx_description
1 polymer ?
#
loop_
_entity_poly.entity_id
_entity_poly.type
_entity_poly.pdbx_seq_one_letter_code
_entity_poly.pdbx_strand_id
1 'polypeptide(L)'
;MMPRRFAAFAMCATLITSCTRVQTAGPGGRHQWTQPHILRVADISEPDHFNPLLSTMDLVYFLDSLVFSFLIIADDHGKLIGDLATEVPTLRNGGISNDGRTYTYHLRRDVRWHDGAPFTAADVKFTWQAVINPNNNTLHREGYDRIARIDTPDKYTVVLHLKRRYPPLVTRFFTPLQEGVKGILPAHLLAGLHDINQIPFNSHPIGTGPFKFSSWERGRRIVLLRNDYYYKGRPKLNEIIFNVIPDDNSVLNAVRVHDIDLVTTPPPVLYEQYKALPDVSVSLAPWNAQNILILNQRRPQLHDLAVRKAISMAIDYNSIISKIEHGVGTIPHDIVPEQSIGYTNNPSYRYDPAAARAVLDHAGWRPAPDGIRQKAGQRLDFVIHASAGSANGRLIATFLQPALRAVGMNLDIKMYPYNVIFSHEGPLYTFKYDLADYSLTLPYDPDNLFYYGCDYWFPKGENIYGICDAAFDRLEKAGLQTDDPAQRAKLYHQAEREFHNSVGIIPLYNLRRPVAHNPDLRNFSTAPASAPWWNAWQWDI
;
A
#
# COMPACT_ATOMS: atom_id res chain seq x y z
N MET A 1 37.76 -49.96 77.64
CA MET A 1 37.68 -48.48 77.63
C MET A 1 38.12 -48.01 76.26
N MET A 2 37.20 -47.64 75.39
CA MET A 2 37.51 -47.02 74.09
C MET A 2 36.62 -45.79 73.94
N PRO A 3 37.11 -44.62 73.53
CA PRO A 3 36.29 -43.45 73.33
C PRO A 3 35.76 -43.42 71.91
N ARG A 4 34.46 -43.07 71.82
CA ARG A 4 33.73 -42.84 70.59
C ARG A 4 34.20 -41.58 69.87
N ARG A 5 34.54 -41.68 68.58
CA ARG A 5 34.80 -40.54 67.72
C ARG A 5 33.48 -40.10 67.07
N PHE A 6 33.08 -38.85 67.25
CA PHE A 6 32.03 -38.16 66.51
C PHE A 6 32.60 -37.65 65.19
N ALA A 7 32.00 -38.06 64.09
CA ALA A 7 32.26 -37.47 62.77
C ALA A 7 31.26 -36.35 62.54
N ALA A 8 31.79 -35.13 62.42
CA ALA A 8 31.00 -33.98 62.00
C ALA A 8 30.87 -33.95 60.46
N PHE A 9 29.65 -34.04 59.96
CA PHE A 9 29.32 -33.86 58.54
C PHE A 9 29.21 -32.36 58.26
N ALA A 10 30.15 -31.75 57.51
CA ALA A 10 30.06 -30.39 57.00
C ALA A 10 29.20 -30.40 55.75
N MET A 11 28.00 -29.84 55.83
CA MET A 11 27.07 -29.61 54.72
C MET A 11 27.51 -28.36 53.97
N CYS A 12 28.17 -28.51 52.82
CA CYS A 12 28.51 -27.41 51.91
C CYS A 12 27.24 -26.99 51.18
N ALA A 13 26.62 -25.90 51.59
CA ALA A 13 25.55 -25.25 50.88
C ALA A 13 26.13 -24.45 49.71
N THR A 14 26.03 -24.98 48.47
CA THR A 14 26.29 -24.26 47.23
C THR A 14 25.16 -23.26 47.00
N LEU A 15 25.43 -21.98 47.30
CA LEU A 15 24.60 -20.86 46.86
C LEU A 15 24.71 -20.72 45.32
N ILE A 16 23.69 -21.19 44.61
CA ILE A 16 23.48 -20.87 43.20
C ILE A 16 22.95 -19.43 43.16
N THR A 17 23.85 -18.46 42.99
CA THR A 17 23.48 -17.09 42.61
C THR A 17 22.99 -17.14 41.17
N SER A 18 21.67 -17.28 40.97
CA SER A 18 21.06 -16.94 39.72
C SER A 18 21.22 -15.44 39.50
N CYS A 19 22.09 -15.04 38.58
CA CYS A 19 22.12 -13.68 38.09
C CYS A 19 20.78 -13.40 37.36
N THR A 20 19.76 -13.04 38.12
CA THR A 20 18.63 -12.29 37.55
C THR A 20 19.19 -10.95 37.14
N ARG A 21 19.34 -10.72 35.83
CA ARG A 21 19.56 -9.39 35.29
C ARG A 21 18.38 -8.53 35.73
N VAL A 22 18.57 -7.75 36.78
CA VAL A 22 17.64 -6.66 37.11
C VAL A 22 17.76 -5.66 35.97
N GLN A 23 16.84 -5.67 35.05
CA GLN A 23 16.69 -4.59 34.07
C GLN A 23 16.30 -3.34 34.87
N THR A 24 17.27 -2.51 35.19
CA THR A 24 17.02 -1.18 35.76
C THR A 24 16.43 -0.35 34.60
N ALA A 25 15.17 0.03 34.72
CA ALA A 25 14.55 0.93 33.77
C ALA A 25 15.34 2.24 33.70
N GLY A 26 15.62 2.72 32.49
CA GLY A 26 16.21 4.04 32.26
C GLY A 26 15.24 5.17 32.65
N PRO A 27 15.65 6.45 32.49
CA PRO A 27 14.79 7.59 32.80
C PRO A 27 13.41 7.49 32.12
N GLY A 28 12.33 7.62 32.89
CA GLY A 28 10.95 7.54 32.40
C GLY A 28 10.44 6.12 32.12
N GLY A 29 11.11 5.06 32.66
CA GLY A 29 10.70 3.67 32.49
C GLY A 29 11.06 3.06 31.12
N ARG A 30 11.97 3.68 30.36
CA ARG A 30 12.50 3.21 29.08
C ARG A 30 13.67 2.24 29.28
N HIS A 31 13.99 1.45 28.25
CA HIS A 31 15.19 0.62 28.23
C HIS A 31 16.46 1.49 28.19
N GLN A 32 17.57 1.02 28.77
CA GLN A 32 18.82 1.79 28.84
C GLN A 32 19.45 2.11 27.48
N TRP A 33 19.14 1.29 26.45
CA TRP A 33 19.62 1.46 25.07
C TRP A 33 18.72 2.39 24.23
N THR A 34 17.53 2.75 24.73
CA THR A 34 16.65 3.70 24.05
C THR A 34 17.21 5.11 24.15
N GLN A 35 17.35 5.79 23.02
CA GLN A 35 17.76 7.20 22.94
C GLN A 35 16.51 8.09 23.02
N PRO A 36 16.25 8.79 24.14
CA PRO A 36 15.03 9.57 24.28
C PRO A 36 14.87 10.62 23.18
N HIS A 37 13.68 10.68 22.58
CA HIS A 37 13.29 11.63 21.53
C HIS A 37 14.06 11.51 20.20
N ILE A 38 14.84 10.45 19.98
CA ILE A 38 15.52 10.15 18.72
C ILE A 38 15.01 8.80 18.21
N LEU A 39 14.42 8.77 17.02
CA LEU A 39 13.96 7.54 16.39
C LEU A 39 14.92 7.13 15.28
N ARG A 40 15.54 5.95 15.42
CA ARG A 40 16.45 5.38 14.42
C ARG A 40 15.66 4.36 13.58
N VAL A 41 15.48 4.68 12.31
CA VAL A 41 14.76 3.83 11.35
C VAL A 41 15.76 3.18 10.41
N ALA A 42 15.51 1.95 9.96
CA ALA A 42 16.28 1.33 8.88
C ALA A 42 15.39 1.04 7.67
N ASP A 43 15.96 1.23 6.49
CA ASP A 43 15.43 0.77 5.21
C ASP A 43 16.56 0.18 4.37
N ILE A 44 16.25 -0.81 3.52
CA ILE A 44 17.22 -1.41 2.59
C ILE A 44 17.48 -0.55 1.36
N SER A 45 16.61 0.41 1.09
CA SER A 45 16.64 1.29 -0.07
C SER A 45 17.13 2.68 0.29
N GLU A 46 17.66 3.38 -0.69
CA GLU A 46 17.92 4.82 -0.65
C GLU A 46 16.91 5.53 -1.56
N PRO A 47 16.31 6.69 -1.16
CA PRO A 47 15.41 7.42 -2.03
C PRO A 47 16.17 7.96 -3.25
N ASP A 48 15.50 8.00 -4.41
CA ASP A 48 16.03 8.66 -5.60
C ASP A 48 16.08 10.19 -5.41
N HIS A 49 15.03 10.76 -4.81
CA HIS A 49 14.92 12.17 -4.43
C HIS A 49 13.74 12.36 -3.44
N PHE A 50 13.45 13.63 -3.06
CA PHE A 50 12.36 14.00 -2.13
C PHE A 50 11.23 14.79 -2.81
N ASN A 51 11.14 14.82 -4.14
CA ASN A 51 10.03 15.53 -4.78
C ASN A 51 8.81 14.60 -4.88
N PRO A 52 7.70 14.94 -4.21
CA PRO A 52 6.52 14.07 -4.15
C PRO A 52 5.81 13.84 -5.48
N LEU A 53 6.14 14.59 -6.54
CA LEU A 53 5.55 14.43 -7.86
C LEU A 53 6.36 13.52 -8.80
N LEU A 54 7.61 13.20 -8.46
CA LEU A 54 8.56 12.62 -9.41
C LEU A 54 8.98 11.18 -9.05
N SER A 55 8.68 10.66 -7.84
CA SER A 55 9.05 9.32 -7.40
C SER A 55 7.86 8.40 -7.21
N THR A 56 8.07 7.09 -7.46
CA THR A 56 7.14 6.01 -7.12
C THR A 56 7.65 5.10 -6.00
N MET A 57 8.79 5.43 -5.40
CA MET A 57 9.38 4.61 -4.34
C MET A 57 8.56 4.69 -3.05
N ASP A 58 8.26 3.54 -2.45
CA ASP A 58 7.58 3.48 -1.14
C ASP A 58 8.33 4.24 -0.05
N LEU A 59 9.68 4.18 -0.04
CA LEU A 59 10.50 4.93 0.90
C LEU A 59 10.30 6.44 0.76
N VAL A 60 10.21 6.96 -0.47
CA VAL A 60 9.92 8.40 -0.70
C VAL A 60 8.53 8.75 -0.17
N TYR A 61 7.55 7.87 -0.36
CA TYR A 61 6.22 8.05 0.21
C TYR A 61 6.21 8.12 1.75
N PHE A 62 7.05 7.33 2.42
CA PHE A 62 7.22 7.40 3.88
C PHE A 62 7.87 8.73 4.31
N LEU A 63 8.95 9.11 3.65
CA LEU A 63 9.68 10.35 3.94
C LEU A 63 8.81 11.59 3.66
N ASP A 64 8.08 11.57 2.54
CA ASP A 64 7.18 12.68 2.16
C ASP A 64 6.06 12.88 3.19
N SER A 65 5.54 11.82 3.80
CA SER A 65 4.52 11.94 4.84
C SER A 65 5.03 12.59 6.15
N LEU A 66 6.35 12.67 6.34
CA LEU A 66 6.98 13.40 7.44
C LEU A 66 7.30 14.85 7.09
N VAL A 67 7.64 15.10 5.83
CA VAL A 67 8.13 16.41 5.36
C VAL A 67 7.00 17.27 4.79
N PHE A 68 6.04 16.67 4.10
CA PHE A 68 4.93 17.38 3.46
C PHE A 68 3.60 17.12 4.18
N SER A 69 2.58 17.89 3.79
CA SER A 69 1.20 17.70 4.24
C SER A 69 0.26 17.69 3.03
N PHE A 70 -0.99 17.26 3.27
CA PHE A 70 -2.00 17.01 2.26
C PHE A 70 -3.26 17.85 2.53
N LEU A 71 -4.19 17.96 1.59
CA LEU A 71 -5.47 18.58 1.91
C LEU A 71 -6.31 17.73 2.85
N ILE A 72 -6.42 16.44 2.53
CA ILE A 72 -7.21 15.43 3.26
C ILE A 72 -6.35 14.19 3.48
N ILE A 73 -6.49 13.57 4.64
CA ILE A 73 -5.90 12.27 4.98
C ILE A 73 -6.97 11.34 5.54
N ALA A 74 -6.64 10.07 5.76
CA ALA A 74 -7.44 9.17 6.59
C ALA A 74 -6.76 8.94 7.95
N ASP A 75 -7.54 8.73 9.00
CA ASP A 75 -7.03 8.27 10.29
C ASP A 75 -6.78 6.74 10.27
N ASP A 76 -6.39 6.17 11.42
CA ASP A 76 -6.11 4.73 11.57
C ASP A 76 -7.36 3.83 11.45
N HIS A 77 -8.55 4.42 11.46
CA HIS A 77 -9.81 3.74 11.17
C HIS A 77 -10.27 3.91 9.71
N GLY A 78 -9.47 4.59 8.88
CA GLY A 78 -9.81 4.89 7.50
C GLY A 78 -10.81 6.03 7.31
N LYS A 79 -11.16 6.77 8.36
CA LYS A 79 -12.06 7.92 8.25
C LYS A 79 -11.33 9.11 7.66
N LEU A 80 -11.94 9.74 6.65
CA LEU A 80 -11.41 10.97 6.05
C LEU A 80 -11.45 12.13 7.04
N ILE A 81 -10.34 12.83 7.19
CA ILE A 81 -10.18 14.02 8.03
C ILE A 81 -9.41 15.11 7.28
N GLY A 82 -9.67 16.36 7.65
CA GLY A 82 -8.89 17.50 7.15
C GLY A 82 -7.46 17.45 7.66
N ASP A 83 -6.52 17.85 6.80
CA ASP A 83 -5.11 18.02 7.14
C ASP A 83 -4.71 19.49 6.97
N LEU A 84 -4.36 19.93 5.76
CA LEU A 84 -4.23 21.36 5.42
C LEU A 84 -5.60 22.02 5.21
N ALA A 85 -6.62 21.27 4.78
CA ALA A 85 -8.00 21.72 4.83
C ALA A 85 -8.58 21.59 6.24
N THR A 86 -9.46 22.50 6.62
CA THR A 86 -10.10 22.50 7.95
C THR A 86 -11.13 21.38 8.09
N GLU A 87 -11.72 20.94 6.98
CA GLU A 87 -12.72 19.89 6.93
C GLU A 87 -12.72 19.20 5.55
N VAL A 88 -13.34 18.04 5.47
CA VAL A 88 -13.56 17.31 4.22
C VAL A 88 -14.76 17.93 3.49
N PRO A 89 -14.63 18.36 2.22
CA PRO A 89 -15.75 18.87 1.45
C PRO A 89 -16.80 17.78 1.19
N THR A 90 -18.06 18.14 1.40
CA THR A 90 -19.24 17.28 1.20
C THR A 90 -20.39 18.08 0.61
N LEU A 91 -21.42 17.39 0.08
CA LEU A 91 -22.68 18.04 -0.29
C LEU A 91 -23.35 18.71 0.93
N ARG A 92 -23.26 18.08 2.11
CA ARG A 92 -23.93 18.54 3.32
C ARG A 92 -23.37 19.84 3.89
N ASN A 93 -22.02 20.03 3.84
CA ASN A 93 -21.41 21.28 4.31
C ASN A 93 -21.23 22.33 3.20
N GLY A 94 -21.79 22.07 2.00
CA GLY A 94 -21.66 22.98 0.86
C GLY A 94 -20.28 22.98 0.20
N GLY A 95 -19.35 22.18 0.67
CA GLY A 95 -18.03 22.03 0.07
C GLY A 95 -18.06 21.37 -1.30
N ILE A 96 -19.12 20.63 -1.64
CA ILE A 96 -19.40 20.11 -2.98
C ILE A 96 -20.69 20.73 -3.48
N SER A 97 -20.67 21.30 -4.70
CA SER A 97 -21.88 21.84 -5.33
C SER A 97 -22.88 20.74 -5.71
N ASN A 98 -24.17 21.07 -5.81
CA ASN A 98 -25.22 20.10 -6.13
C ASN A 98 -25.03 19.40 -7.47
N ASP A 99 -24.38 20.03 -8.43
CA ASP A 99 -24.06 19.45 -9.72
C ASP A 99 -22.75 18.58 -9.68
N GLY A 100 -22.07 18.52 -8.50
CA GLY A 100 -20.84 17.74 -8.31
C GLY A 100 -19.66 18.26 -9.12
N ARG A 101 -19.66 19.53 -9.55
CA ARG A 101 -18.62 20.09 -10.44
C ARG A 101 -17.76 21.14 -9.78
N THR A 102 -18.12 21.59 -8.58
CA THR A 102 -17.34 22.57 -7.82
C THR A 102 -17.03 22.00 -6.45
N TYR A 103 -15.74 22.03 -6.08
CA TYR A 103 -15.24 21.59 -4.79
C TYR A 103 -14.53 22.74 -4.10
N THR A 104 -14.97 23.09 -2.89
CA THR A 104 -14.41 24.18 -2.09
C THR A 104 -13.68 23.61 -0.88
N TYR A 105 -12.41 23.95 -0.74
CA TYR A 105 -11.58 23.65 0.43
C TYR A 105 -11.29 24.94 1.19
N HIS A 106 -11.60 24.95 2.48
CA HIS A 106 -11.17 25.99 3.41
C HIS A 106 -9.87 25.54 4.08
N LEU A 107 -8.82 26.34 3.92
CA LEU A 107 -7.49 26.00 4.40
C LEU A 107 -7.26 26.52 5.82
N ARG A 108 -6.42 25.81 6.56
CA ARG A 108 -5.90 26.28 7.84
C ARG A 108 -5.12 27.57 7.66
N ARG A 109 -5.18 28.45 8.67
CA ARG A 109 -4.51 29.77 8.64
C ARG A 109 -3.21 29.79 9.44
N ASP A 110 -2.96 28.74 10.22
CA ASP A 110 -1.83 28.56 11.14
C ASP A 110 -0.68 27.74 10.57
N VAL A 111 -0.73 27.35 9.29
CA VAL A 111 0.28 26.56 8.62
C VAL A 111 1.39 27.43 8.04
N ARG A 112 2.65 27.01 8.29
CA ARG A 112 3.85 27.60 7.71
C ARG A 112 4.71 26.54 7.05
N TRP A 113 5.37 26.92 5.99
CA TRP A 113 6.45 26.16 5.39
C TRP A 113 7.64 26.09 6.35
N HIS A 114 8.52 25.11 6.18
CA HIS A 114 9.69 24.90 7.05
C HIS A 114 10.67 26.10 7.05
N ASP A 115 10.64 26.95 6.03
CA ASP A 115 11.40 28.19 5.93
C ASP A 115 10.68 29.41 6.56
N GLY A 116 9.47 29.18 7.09
CA GLY A 116 8.66 30.21 7.77
C GLY A 116 7.64 30.93 6.88
N ALA A 117 7.67 30.74 5.56
CA ALA A 117 6.67 31.32 4.66
C ALA A 117 5.25 30.81 4.99
N PRO A 118 4.18 31.63 4.84
CA PRO A 118 2.83 31.18 5.09
C PRO A 118 2.37 30.21 3.99
N PHE A 119 1.68 29.13 4.36
CA PHE A 119 0.96 28.27 3.43
C PHE A 119 -0.34 28.94 2.98
N THR A 120 -0.63 28.89 1.69
CA THR A 120 -1.81 29.55 1.10
C THR A 120 -2.45 28.73 -0.03
N ALA A 121 -3.63 29.18 -0.48
CA ALA A 121 -4.32 28.62 -1.64
C ALA A 121 -3.50 28.66 -2.95
N ALA A 122 -2.53 29.60 -3.04
CA ALA A 122 -1.63 29.65 -4.19
C ALA A 122 -0.75 28.40 -4.31
N ASP A 123 -0.36 27.78 -3.19
CA ASP A 123 0.47 26.56 -3.17
C ASP A 123 -0.31 25.36 -3.74
N VAL A 124 -1.60 25.24 -3.41
CA VAL A 124 -2.47 24.17 -3.95
C VAL A 124 -2.67 24.37 -5.46
N LYS A 125 -2.96 25.61 -5.88
CA LYS A 125 -3.09 25.93 -7.31
C LYS A 125 -1.81 25.66 -8.08
N PHE A 126 -0.66 26.06 -7.53
CA PHE A 126 0.64 25.80 -8.13
C PHE A 126 0.92 24.30 -8.24
N THR A 127 0.63 23.51 -7.20
CA THR A 127 0.83 22.05 -7.22
C THR A 127 0.04 21.41 -8.36
N TRP A 128 -1.24 21.79 -8.55
CA TRP A 128 -2.02 21.36 -9.70
C TRP A 128 -1.35 21.73 -11.03
N GLN A 129 -0.90 22.99 -11.17
CA GLN A 129 -0.22 23.45 -12.38
C GLN A 129 1.06 22.65 -12.64
N ALA A 130 1.83 22.33 -11.59
CA ALA A 130 3.03 21.51 -11.71
C ALA A 130 2.71 20.08 -12.18
N VAL A 131 1.61 19.47 -11.67
CA VAL A 131 1.17 18.14 -12.10
C VAL A 131 0.80 18.10 -13.57
N ILE A 132 0.03 19.10 -14.06
CA ILE A 132 -0.44 19.10 -15.45
C ILE A 132 0.58 19.69 -16.45
N ASN A 133 1.67 20.27 -15.97
CA ASN A 133 2.72 20.82 -16.84
C ASN A 133 3.41 19.70 -17.64
N PRO A 134 3.36 19.71 -18.97
CA PRO A 134 3.95 18.65 -19.80
C PRO A 134 5.49 18.58 -19.71
N ASN A 135 6.14 19.66 -19.26
CA ASN A 135 7.60 19.70 -19.08
C ASN A 135 8.07 18.99 -17.80
N ASN A 136 7.18 18.73 -16.84
CA ASN A 136 7.52 17.98 -15.64
C ASN A 136 7.39 16.48 -15.89
N ASN A 137 8.30 15.68 -15.36
CA ASN A 137 8.26 14.22 -15.42
C ASN A 137 7.33 13.63 -14.34
N THR A 138 6.17 14.26 -14.12
CA THR A 138 5.20 13.82 -13.13
C THR A 138 4.62 12.46 -13.52
N LEU A 139 4.69 11.50 -12.60
CA LEU A 139 4.35 10.10 -12.87
C LEU A 139 2.85 9.84 -12.82
N HIS A 140 2.09 10.58 -12.00
CA HIS A 140 0.66 10.36 -11.78
C HIS A 140 -0.16 11.61 -12.13
N ARG A 141 -0.39 11.82 -13.43
CA ARG A 141 -1.21 12.95 -13.93
C ARG A 141 -2.67 12.61 -14.07
N GLU A 142 -3.00 11.33 -14.00
CA GLU A 142 -4.34 10.86 -14.29
C GLU A 142 -5.39 11.54 -13.44
N GLY A 143 -6.41 12.02 -14.11
CA GLY A 143 -7.56 12.67 -13.48
C GLY A 143 -7.36 14.16 -13.16
N TYR A 144 -6.14 14.66 -12.97
CA TYR A 144 -5.89 16.10 -12.74
C TYR A 144 -6.28 16.98 -13.95
N ASP A 145 -6.31 16.41 -15.15
CA ASP A 145 -6.85 17.03 -16.37
C ASP A 145 -8.37 17.24 -16.33
N ARG A 146 -9.09 16.56 -15.41
CA ARG A 146 -10.54 16.76 -15.17
C ARG A 146 -10.81 18.11 -14.51
N ILE A 147 -9.84 18.69 -13.81
CA ILE A 147 -9.93 20.04 -13.25
C ILE A 147 -9.81 21.04 -14.42
N ALA A 148 -10.86 21.85 -14.63
CA ALA A 148 -10.87 22.89 -15.65
C ALA A 148 -10.07 24.12 -15.22
N ARG A 149 -10.21 24.50 -13.94
CA ARG A 149 -9.49 25.60 -13.31
C ARG A 149 -9.54 25.50 -11.79
N ILE A 150 -8.59 26.17 -11.14
CA ILE A 150 -8.59 26.40 -9.69
C ILE A 150 -8.64 27.90 -9.43
N ASP A 151 -9.67 28.35 -8.74
CA ASP A 151 -9.79 29.73 -8.25
C ASP A 151 -9.33 29.82 -6.79
N THR A 152 -8.71 30.93 -6.44
CA THR A 152 -8.24 31.26 -5.10
C THR A 152 -8.79 32.64 -4.71
N PRO A 153 -10.10 32.72 -4.33
CA PRO A 153 -10.77 33.99 -4.06
C PRO A 153 -10.14 34.76 -2.89
N ASP A 154 -9.50 34.05 -1.98
CA ASP A 154 -8.67 34.61 -0.92
C ASP A 154 -7.50 33.66 -0.61
N LYS A 155 -6.65 34.02 0.37
CA LYS A 155 -5.44 33.26 0.73
C LYS A 155 -5.71 31.84 1.27
N TYR A 156 -6.93 31.57 1.72
CA TYR A 156 -7.26 30.34 2.45
C TYR A 156 -8.49 29.61 1.90
N THR A 157 -8.93 29.97 0.70
CA THR A 157 -10.02 29.29 0.01
C THR A 157 -9.55 28.81 -1.36
N VAL A 158 -9.71 27.53 -1.62
CA VAL A 158 -9.41 26.89 -2.91
C VAL A 158 -10.72 26.37 -3.50
N VAL A 159 -11.03 26.80 -4.72
CA VAL A 159 -12.23 26.35 -5.44
C VAL A 159 -11.81 25.64 -6.72
N LEU A 160 -12.02 24.33 -6.75
CA LEU A 160 -11.76 23.49 -7.92
C LEU A 160 -13.03 23.44 -8.80
N HIS A 161 -12.90 23.76 -10.07
CA HIS A 161 -13.97 23.62 -11.05
C HIS A 161 -13.65 22.47 -11.98
N LEU A 162 -14.54 21.49 -12.07
CA LEU A 162 -14.37 20.30 -12.89
C LEU A 162 -15.06 20.46 -14.26
N LYS A 163 -14.47 19.85 -15.28
CA LYS A 163 -15.06 19.72 -16.61
C LYS A 163 -16.34 18.85 -16.57
N ARG A 164 -16.36 17.83 -15.71
CA ARG A 164 -17.47 16.91 -15.46
C ARG A 164 -17.46 16.50 -13.99
N ARG A 165 -18.61 16.04 -13.46
CA ARG A 165 -18.71 15.41 -12.13
C ARG A 165 -17.67 14.33 -11.95
N TYR A 166 -17.04 14.29 -10.79
CA TYR A 166 -16.04 13.28 -10.45
C TYR A 166 -16.00 13.03 -8.93
N PRO A 167 -16.90 12.21 -8.38
CA PRO A 167 -17.01 11.95 -6.95
C PRO A 167 -15.72 11.47 -6.26
N PRO A 168 -14.81 10.70 -6.92
CA PRO A 168 -13.55 10.29 -6.31
C PRO A 168 -12.57 11.42 -6.01
N LEU A 169 -12.84 12.68 -6.40
CA LEU A 169 -11.89 13.80 -6.30
C LEU A 169 -11.24 13.92 -4.92
N VAL A 170 -12.06 13.87 -3.84
CA VAL A 170 -11.59 14.08 -2.46
C VAL A 170 -10.61 13.01 -2.00
N THR A 171 -10.75 11.79 -2.51
CA THR A 171 -9.93 10.63 -2.17
C THR A 171 -8.77 10.39 -3.15
N ARG A 172 -8.73 11.18 -4.25
CA ARG A 172 -7.70 11.01 -5.29
C ARG A 172 -6.74 12.18 -5.40
N PHE A 173 -7.17 13.43 -5.11
CA PHE A 173 -6.35 14.61 -5.39
C PHE A 173 -5.86 15.27 -4.11
N PHE A 174 -4.56 15.60 -4.08
CA PHE A 174 -3.90 16.26 -2.95
C PHE A 174 -4.02 15.48 -1.62
N THR A 175 -3.98 14.15 -1.71
CA THR A 175 -4.18 13.22 -0.62
C THR A 175 -3.21 12.04 -0.75
N PRO A 176 -2.82 11.38 0.35
CA PRO A 176 -1.98 10.18 0.32
C PRO A 176 -2.78 8.88 0.14
N LEU A 177 -4.09 8.95 -0.11
CA LEU A 177 -5.01 7.78 -0.09
C LEU A 177 -4.89 6.89 -1.33
N GLN A 178 -4.21 7.35 -2.35
CA GLN A 178 -3.98 6.63 -3.60
C GLN A 178 -2.59 6.94 -4.13
N GLU A 179 -2.09 6.12 -5.04
CA GLU A 179 -0.92 6.47 -5.84
C GLU A 179 -1.18 7.77 -6.59
N GLY A 180 -0.31 8.74 -6.43
CA GLY A 180 -0.51 10.06 -7.03
C GLY A 180 0.34 11.15 -6.41
N VAL A 181 -0.15 12.38 -6.44
CA VAL A 181 0.51 13.55 -5.86
C VAL A 181 0.56 13.42 -4.35
N LYS A 182 1.75 13.25 -3.83
CA LYS A 182 2.04 12.91 -2.43
C LYS A 182 2.52 14.13 -1.62
N GLY A 183 1.83 15.26 -1.73
CA GLY A 183 2.12 16.47 -0.97
C GLY A 183 1.89 17.75 -1.76
N ILE A 184 1.68 18.85 -1.05
CA ILE A 184 1.58 20.18 -1.66
C ILE A 184 2.97 20.79 -1.79
N LEU A 185 3.25 21.45 -2.92
CA LEU A 185 4.54 22.08 -3.23
C LEU A 185 4.54 23.57 -2.91
N PRO A 186 5.70 24.14 -2.49
CA PRO A 186 5.85 25.57 -2.15
C PRO A 186 5.88 26.45 -3.41
N ALA A 187 4.78 27.14 -3.69
CA ALA A 187 4.69 28.04 -4.84
C ALA A 187 5.74 29.18 -4.78
N HIS A 188 6.03 29.70 -3.58
CA HIS A 188 6.98 30.79 -3.39
C HIS A 188 8.42 30.43 -3.77
N LEU A 189 8.77 29.14 -3.81
CA LEU A 189 10.09 28.66 -4.21
C LEU A 189 10.12 28.18 -5.67
N LEU A 190 9.01 27.63 -6.18
CA LEU A 190 9.02 26.82 -7.40
C LEU A 190 8.24 27.44 -8.57
N ALA A 191 7.31 28.37 -8.33
CA ALA A 191 6.41 28.89 -9.38
C ALA A 191 7.12 29.64 -10.53
N GLY A 192 8.35 30.12 -10.31
CA GLY A 192 9.13 30.80 -11.35
C GLY A 192 9.97 29.86 -12.24
N LEU A 193 9.94 28.54 -11.97
CA LEU A 193 10.78 27.58 -12.70
C LEU A 193 10.07 27.08 -13.96
N HIS A 194 10.85 26.77 -15.00
CA HIS A 194 10.34 26.16 -16.23
C HIS A 194 9.83 24.74 -16.00
N ASP A 195 10.58 23.98 -15.23
CA ASP A 195 10.23 22.62 -14.76
C ASP A 195 10.85 22.34 -13.38
N ILE A 196 10.46 21.22 -12.78
CA ILE A 196 10.91 20.80 -11.44
C ILE A 196 11.72 19.50 -11.46
N ASN A 197 12.17 19.05 -12.63
CA ASN A 197 12.76 17.71 -12.79
C ASN A 197 14.13 17.57 -12.11
N GLN A 198 15.00 18.58 -12.25
CA GLN A 198 16.37 18.56 -11.73
C GLN A 198 16.69 19.88 -11.01
N ILE A 199 16.16 20.04 -9.83
CA ILE A 199 16.32 21.25 -9.02
C ILE A 199 16.84 20.91 -7.62
N PRO A 200 17.51 21.85 -6.93
CA PRO A 200 18.03 21.62 -5.58
C PRO A 200 16.96 21.19 -4.56
N PHE A 201 15.73 21.61 -4.74
CA PHE A 201 14.58 21.22 -3.92
C PHE A 201 14.40 19.70 -3.86
N ASN A 202 14.72 18.97 -4.93
CA ASN A 202 14.58 17.50 -4.99
C ASN A 202 15.51 16.77 -4.01
N SER A 203 16.58 17.43 -3.55
CA SER A 203 17.51 16.89 -2.53
C SER A 203 17.37 17.59 -1.17
N HIS A 204 16.77 18.79 -1.13
CA HIS A 204 16.63 19.64 0.05
C HIS A 204 15.19 20.17 0.12
N PRO A 205 14.22 19.30 0.44
CA PRO A 205 12.80 19.65 0.41
C PRO A 205 12.44 20.64 1.52
N ILE A 206 11.56 21.56 1.20
CA ILE A 206 10.88 22.44 2.13
C ILE A 206 9.40 22.06 2.12
N GLY A 207 8.90 21.54 3.22
CA GLY A 207 7.53 21.10 3.38
C GLY A 207 6.77 21.84 4.48
N THR A 208 5.60 21.31 4.83
CA THR A 208 4.74 21.79 5.92
C THR A 208 4.54 20.73 7.01
N GLY A 209 5.20 19.60 6.88
CA GLY A 209 5.04 18.42 7.74
C GLY A 209 5.64 18.58 9.14
N PRO A 210 5.48 17.53 9.98
CA PRO A 210 5.97 17.53 11.36
C PRO A 210 7.49 17.52 11.49
N PHE A 211 8.22 17.13 10.46
CA PHE A 211 9.68 17.08 10.47
C PHE A 211 10.25 17.81 9.26
N LYS A 212 11.40 18.46 9.48
CA LYS A 212 12.16 19.21 8.47
C LYS A 212 13.35 18.42 8.01
N PHE A 213 13.61 18.42 6.71
CA PHE A 213 14.86 17.89 6.17
C PHE A 213 16.07 18.64 6.76
N SER A 214 17.08 17.89 7.18
CA SER A 214 18.33 18.44 7.72
C SER A 214 19.53 18.04 6.86
N SER A 215 19.74 16.75 6.64
CA SER A 215 20.88 16.28 5.86
C SER A 215 20.61 14.93 5.20
N TRP A 216 21.36 14.67 4.15
CA TRP A 216 21.39 13.40 3.45
C TRP A 216 22.84 13.03 3.11
N GLU A 217 23.36 12.02 3.82
CA GLU A 217 24.62 11.37 3.54
C GLU A 217 24.34 10.17 2.61
N ARG A 218 24.57 10.33 1.31
CA ARG A 218 24.28 9.32 0.30
C ARG A 218 24.85 7.95 0.67
N GLY A 219 24.03 6.90 0.48
CA GLY A 219 24.37 5.52 0.82
C GLY A 219 24.49 5.23 2.33
N ARG A 220 24.14 6.18 3.18
CA ARG A 220 24.33 6.02 4.64
C ARG A 220 23.09 6.39 5.45
N ARG A 221 22.67 7.65 5.44
CA ARG A 221 21.56 8.10 6.28
C ARG A 221 20.94 9.42 5.83
N ILE A 222 19.69 9.59 6.23
CA ILE A 222 18.92 10.83 6.11
C ILE A 222 18.52 11.27 7.51
N VAL A 223 18.62 12.56 7.79
CA VAL A 223 18.27 13.14 9.10
C VAL A 223 17.14 14.13 8.92
N LEU A 224 16.08 13.95 9.68
CA LEU A 224 14.95 14.86 9.77
C LEU A 224 14.89 15.43 11.19
N LEU A 225 14.77 16.75 11.32
CA LEU A 225 14.64 17.45 12.61
C LEU A 225 13.18 17.90 12.82
N ARG A 226 12.80 17.99 14.08
CA ARG A 226 11.47 18.43 14.49
C ARG A 226 11.10 19.82 13.92
N ASN A 227 9.86 19.95 13.45
CA ASN A 227 9.24 21.24 13.17
C ASN A 227 8.54 21.76 14.43
N ASP A 228 9.18 22.67 15.16
CA ASP A 228 8.64 23.23 16.42
C ASP A 228 7.33 24.00 16.22
N TYR A 229 7.04 24.43 14.99
CA TYR A 229 5.86 25.22 14.61
C TYR A 229 4.81 24.41 13.83
N TYR A 230 4.85 23.06 13.96
CA TYR A 230 3.89 22.22 13.27
C TYR A 230 2.45 22.51 13.75
N TYR A 231 1.56 22.72 12.82
CA TYR A 231 0.18 23.21 13.08
C TYR A 231 -0.72 22.23 13.87
N LYS A 232 -0.40 20.93 13.94
CA LYS A 232 -1.12 19.96 14.79
C LYS A 232 -0.51 19.84 16.19
N GLY A 233 0.50 20.63 16.48
CA GLY A 233 1.24 20.63 17.74
C GLY A 233 2.70 20.20 17.56
N ARG A 234 3.54 20.64 18.49
CA ARG A 234 4.98 20.35 18.48
C ARG A 234 5.23 18.84 18.54
N PRO A 235 5.94 18.23 17.59
CA PRO A 235 6.29 16.83 17.64
C PRO A 235 7.12 16.50 18.90
N LYS A 236 6.92 15.32 19.46
CA LYS A 236 7.61 14.88 20.69
C LYS A 236 9.03 14.38 20.40
N LEU A 237 9.24 13.74 19.24
CA LEU A 237 10.58 13.39 18.79
C LEU A 237 11.35 14.66 18.39
N ASN A 238 12.63 14.70 18.71
CA ASN A 238 13.53 15.75 18.27
C ASN A 238 14.07 15.48 16.87
N GLU A 239 14.30 14.20 16.58
CA GLU A 239 15.02 13.76 15.40
C GLU A 239 14.52 12.38 14.94
N ILE A 240 14.47 12.18 13.62
CA ILE A 240 14.31 10.87 12.99
C ILE A 240 15.50 10.65 12.06
N ILE A 241 16.22 9.53 12.28
CA ILE A 241 17.39 9.14 11.50
C ILE A 241 17.03 7.90 10.67
N PHE A 242 16.99 8.05 9.36
CA PHE A 242 16.85 6.93 8.43
C PHE A 242 18.23 6.40 8.06
N ASN A 243 18.52 5.16 8.43
CA ASN A 243 19.75 4.48 8.09
C ASN A 243 19.52 3.60 6.86
N VAL A 244 20.35 3.75 5.84
CA VAL A 244 20.34 2.90 4.64
C VAL A 244 21.21 1.67 4.93
N ILE A 245 20.58 0.50 5.04
CA ILE A 245 21.25 -0.78 5.33
C ILE A 245 20.83 -1.79 4.24
N PRO A 246 21.60 -1.97 3.15
CA PRO A 246 21.15 -2.65 1.94
C PRO A 246 21.05 -4.20 2.05
N ASP A 247 20.82 -4.74 3.24
CA ASP A 247 20.67 -6.17 3.47
C ASP A 247 19.73 -6.46 4.65
N ASP A 248 18.69 -7.24 4.43
CA ASP A 248 17.66 -7.53 5.43
C ASP A 248 18.18 -8.23 6.69
N ASN A 249 19.18 -9.13 6.57
CA ASN A 249 19.77 -9.79 7.73
C ASN A 249 20.64 -8.81 8.54
N SER A 250 21.28 -7.86 7.86
CA SER A 250 22.02 -6.77 8.51
C SER A 250 21.06 -5.84 9.26
N VAL A 251 19.88 -5.53 8.69
CA VAL A 251 18.83 -4.79 9.40
C VAL A 251 18.34 -5.57 10.63
N LEU A 252 18.04 -6.87 10.50
CA LEU A 252 17.64 -7.72 11.63
C LEU A 252 18.72 -7.74 12.73
N ASN A 253 20.00 -7.81 12.37
CA ASN A 253 21.09 -7.77 13.33
C ASN A 253 21.20 -6.40 14.04
N ALA A 254 21.03 -5.29 13.31
CA ALA A 254 21.03 -3.94 13.88
C ALA A 254 19.86 -3.75 14.88
N VAL A 255 18.69 -4.31 14.60
CA VAL A 255 17.57 -4.36 15.56
C VAL A 255 17.92 -5.21 16.79
N ARG A 256 18.54 -6.37 16.59
CA ARG A 256 18.94 -7.28 17.68
C ARG A 256 19.94 -6.65 18.66
N VAL A 257 20.82 -5.78 18.18
CA VAL A 257 21.80 -5.07 19.01
C VAL A 257 21.33 -3.67 19.45
N HIS A 258 20.05 -3.35 19.16
CA HIS A 258 19.39 -2.09 19.52
C HIS A 258 19.98 -0.84 18.86
N ASP A 259 20.60 -0.96 17.69
CA ASP A 259 21.06 0.18 16.89
C ASP A 259 19.92 0.83 16.09
N ILE A 260 18.83 0.07 15.84
CA ILE A 260 17.63 0.50 15.11
C ILE A 260 16.40 0.34 16.00
N ASP A 261 15.53 1.35 15.97
CA ASP A 261 14.30 1.42 16.77
C ASP A 261 13.04 1.06 15.96
N LEU A 262 13.07 1.21 14.64
CA LEU A 262 11.90 0.95 13.77
C LEU A 262 12.34 0.41 12.42
N VAL A 263 11.69 -0.69 12.01
CA VAL A 263 11.71 -1.23 10.64
C VAL A 263 10.27 -1.35 10.17
N THR A 264 9.92 -0.67 9.09
CA THR A 264 8.52 -0.56 8.63
C THR A 264 8.11 -1.64 7.66
N THR A 265 9.06 -2.37 7.08
CA THR A 265 8.82 -3.39 6.05
C THR A 265 9.80 -4.57 6.16
N PRO A 266 9.93 -5.23 7.34
CA PRO A 266 10.67 -6.49 7.39
C PRO A 266 10.10 -7.47 6.37
N PRO A 267 10.94 -8.20 5.62
CA PRO A 267 10.42 -9.17 4.65
C PRO A 267 9.69 -10.32 5.37
N PRO A 268 8.60 -10.86 4.80
CA PRO A 268 7.81 -11.94 5.41
C PRO A 268 8.64 -13.13 5.88
N VAL A 269 9.67 -13.50 5.13
CA VAL A 269 10.58 -14.62 5.46
C VAL A 269 11.34 -14.42 6.78
N LEU A 270 11.54 -13.19 7.24
CA LEU A 270 12.19 -12.87 8.50
C LEU A 270 11.21 -12.57 9.65
N TYR A 271 9.90 -12.58 9.38
CA TYR A 271 8.87 -12.21 10.36
C TYR A 271 8.99 -12.96 11.69
N GLU A 272 9.11 -14.30 11.65
CA GLU A 272 9.25 -15.10 12.86
C GLU A 272 10.59 -14.85 13.60
N GLN A 273 11.64 -14.46 12.88
CA GLN A 273 12.92 -14.12 13.51
C GLN A 273 12.83 -12.79 14.28
N TYR A 274 12.12 -11.78 13.73
CA TYR A 274 11.84 -10.55 14.45
C TYR A 274 10.98 -10.81 15.69
N LYS A 275 9.93 -11.63 15.59
CA LYS A 275 9.07 -12.03 16.73
C LYS A 275 9.82 -12.76 17.85
N ALA A 276 10.88 -13.47 17.50
CA ALA A 276 11.70 -14.19 18.48
C ALA A 276 12.65 -13.27 19.27
N LEU A 277 12.80 -12.00 18.89
CA LEU A 277 13.62 -11.04 19.62
C LEU A 277 12.88 -10.58 20.90
N PRO A 278 13.50 -10.72 22.10
CA PRO A 278 12.79 -10.49 23.36
C PRO A 278 12.39 -9.03 23.60
N ASP A 279 13.19 -8.10 23.07
CA ASP A 279 13.05 -6.65 23.33
C ASP A 279 12.57 -5.90 22.06
N VAL A 280 11.73 -6.55 21.25
CA VAL A 280 11.16 -5.98 20.01
C VAL A 280 9.66 -6.26 19.96
N SER A 281 8.89 -5.22 19.72
CA SER A 281 7.47 -5.34 19.41
C SER A 281 7.29 -5.55 17.91
N VAL A 282 6.52 -6.59 17.53
CA VAL A 282 6.22 -6.89 16.13
C VAL A 282 4.73 -6.91 15.91
N SER A 283 4.27 -6.19 14.89
CA SER A 283 2.88 -6.13 14.49
C SER A 283 2.72 -6.31 12.99
N LEU A 284 1.51 -6.61 12.53
CA LEU A 284 1.13 -6.65 11.13
C LEU A 284 0.26 -5.43 10.82
N ALA A 285 0.85 -4.43 10.20
CA ALA A 285 0.10 -3.26 9.74
C ALA A 285 -0.77 -3.64 8.53
N PRO A 286 -2.02 -3.16 8.47
CA PRO A 286 -2.82 -3.30 7.26
C PRO A 286 -2.17 -2.56 6.09
N TRP A 287 -2.29 -3.13 4.90
CA TRP A 287 -1.83 -2.53 3.67
C TRP A 287 -2.90 -2.72 2.59
N ASN A 288 -3.27 -1.65 1.92
CA ASN A 288 -4.26 -1.70 0.84
C ASN A 288 -3.63 -2.26 -0.44
N ALA A 289 -3.15 -3.49 -0.37
CA ALA A 289 -2.58 -4.17 -1.51
C ALA A 289 -2.97 -5.66 -1.49
N GLN A 290 -3.13 -6.22 -2.67
CA GLN A 290 -3.42 -7.64 -2.89
C GLN A 290 -2.42 -8.25 -3.86
N ASN A 291 -2.05 -9.50 -3.63
CA ASN A 291 -1.49 -10.32 -4.68
C ASN A 291 -2.65 -11.00 -5.42
N ILE A 292 -2.64 -10.94 -6.74
CA ILE A 292 -3.72 -11.40 -7.60
C ILE A 292 -3.21 -12.31 -8.72
N LEU A 293 -4.01 -13.30 -9.06
CA LEU A 293 -3.86 -14.08 -10.29
C LEU A 293 -4.82 -13.50 -11.33
N ILE A 294 -4.27 -12.95 -12.40
CA ILE A 294 -5.05 -12.45 -13.52
C ILE A 294 -5.23 -13.53 -14.58
N LEU A 295 -6.41 -13.51 -15.19
CA LEU A 295 -6.87 -14.46 -16.17
C LEU A 295 -7.17 -13.70 -17.45
N ASN A 296 -6.42 -13.88 -18.52
CA ASN A 296 -6.67 -13.21 -19.78
C ASN A 296 -7.98 -13.71 -20.41
N GLN A 297 -9.08 -13.00 -20.18
CA GLN A 297 -10.40 -13.42 -20.65
C GLN A 297 -10.59 -13.29 -22.16
N ARG A 298 -9.61 -12.76 -22.90
CA ARG A 298 -9.58 -12.83 -24.38
C ARG A 298 -9.15 -14.22 -24.88
N ARG A 299 -8.62 -15.09 -24.01
CA ARG A 299 -8.33 -16.48 -24.35
C ARG A 299 -9.63 -17.28 -24.35
N PRO A 300 -9.95 -18.06 -25.38
CA PRO A 300 -11.24 -18.78 -25.47
C PRO A 300 -11.53 -19.66 -24.27
N GLN A 301 -10.51 -20.38 -23.74
CA GLN A 301 -10.66 -21.23 -22.56
C GLN A 301 -10.98 -20.43 -21.30
N LEU A 302 -10.35 -19.25 -21.12
CA LEU A 302 -10.53 -18.38 -19.95
C LEU A 302 -11.77 -17.46 -20.10
N HIS A 303 -12.37 -17.37 -21.28
CA HIS A 303 -13.68 -16.75 -21.47
C HIS A 303 -14.81 -17.59 -20.85
N ASP A 304 -14.63 -18.92 -20.77
CA ASP A 304 -15.58 -19.83 -20.10
C ASP A 304 -15.51 -19.64 -18.57
N LEU A 305 -16.62 -19.14 -17.99
CA LEU A 305 -16.72 -18.93 -16.53
C LEU A 305 -16.48 -20.21 -15.72
N ALA A 306 -16.85 -21.38 -16.24
CA ALA A 306 -16.63 -22.64 -15.57
C ALA A 306 -15.13 -22.93 -15.36
N VAL A 307 -14.29 -22.55 -16.35
CA VAL A 307 -12.83 -22.69 -16.25
C VAL A 307 -12.28 -21.75 -15.19
N ARG A 308 -12.71 -20.48 -15.17
CA ARG A 308 -12.26 -19.52 -14.16
C ARG A 308 -12.67 -19.94 -12.75
N LYS A 309 -13.91 -20.40 -12.57
CA LYS A 309 -14.39 -20.96 -11.30
C LYS A 309 -13.59 -22.19 -10.87
N ALA A 310 -13.28 -23.07 -11.80
CA ALA A 310 -12.48 -24.25 -11.49
C ALA A 310 -11.03 -23.90 -11.07
N ILE A 311 -10.43 -22.88 -11.70
CA ILE A 311 -9.12 -22.36 -11.29
C ILE A 311 -9.21 -21.83 -9.86
N SER A 312 -10.19 -20.99 -9.52
CA SER A 312 -10.34 -20.43 -8.18
C SER A 312 -10.55 -21.50 -7.10
N MET A 313 -11.33 -22.56 -7.42
CA MET A 313 -11.58 -23.69 -6.51
C MET A 313 -10.38 -24.65 -6.38
N ALA A 314 -9.43 -24.62 -7.31
CA ALA A 314 -8.23 -25.46 -7.26
C ALA A 314 -7.14 -24.89 -6.33
N ILE A 315 -7.25 -23.64 -5.89
CA ILE A 315 -6.24 -22.92 -5.13
C ILE A 315 -6.47 -23.08 -3.64
N ASP A 316 -5.45 -23.59 -2.92
CA ASP A 316 -5.41 -23.58 -1.45
C ASP A 316 -4.80 -22.29 -0.94
N TYR A 317 -5.66 -21.30 -0.72
CA TYR A 317 -5.28 -19.96 -0.26
C TYR A 317 -4.57 -19.97 1.10
N ASN A 318 -5.00 -20.84 2.02
CA ASN A 318 -4.36 -20.96 3.34
C ASN A 318 -2.92 -21.47 3.23
N SER A 319 -2.68 -22.41 2.30
CA SER A 319 -1.33 -22.89 2.03
C SER A 319 -0.44 -21.80 1.40
N ILE A 320 -0.96 -20.95 0.54
CA ILE A 320 -0.21 -19.80 0.01
C ILE A 320 0.20 -18.88 1.17
N ILE A 321 -0.76 -18.45 2.00
CA ILE A 321 -0.51 -17.55 3.13
C ILE A 321 0.50 -18.17 4.11
N SER A 322 0.32 -19.43 4.48
CA SER A 322 1.18 -20.05 5.51
C SER A 322 2.58 -20.42 5.01
N LYS A 323 2.72 -20.86 3.75
CA LYS A 323 3.98 -21.42 3.23
C LYS A 323 4.78 -20.43 2.38
N ILE A 324 4.12 -19.50 1.69
CA ILE A 324 4.75 -18.51 0.82
C ILE A 324 4.87 -17.16 1.55
N GLU A 325 3.79 -16.72 2.19
CA GLU A 325 3.73 -15.46 2.94
C GLU A 325 4.09 -15.62 4.43
N HIS A 326 4.55 -16.78 4.86
CA HIS A 326 4.97 -17.05 6.24
C HIS A 326 3.94 -16.61 7.30
N GLY A 327 2.64 -16.67 6.97
CA GLY A 327 1.54 -16.26 7.85
C GLY A 327 1.26 -14.76 7.88
N VAL A 328 1.95 -13.95 7.08
CA VAL A 328 1.81 -12.48 7.08
C VAL A 328 0.56 -12.02 6.34
N GLY A 329 0.14 -12.70 5.27
CA GLY A 329 -1.05 -12.35 4.49
C GLY A 329 -2.39 -12.70 5.15
N THR A 330 -3.48 -12.22 4.58
CA THR A 330 -4.86 -12.59 4.97
C THR A 330 -5.69 -12.98 3.74
N ILE A 331 -6.76 -13.75 3.99
CA ILE A 331 -7.70 -14.15 2.94
C ILE A 331 -8.42 -12.91 2.39
N PRO A 332 -8.45 -12.70 1.07
CA PRO A 332 -9.16 -11.58 0.46
C PRO A 332 -10.65 -11.88 0.31
N HIS A 333 -11.46 -10.82 0.36
CA HIS A 333 -12.91 -10.88 0.18
C HIS A 333 -13.39 -10.05 -1.02
N ASP A 334 -12.79 -8.89 -1.25
CA ASP A 334 -13.16 -7.94 -2.31
C ASP A 334 -11.92 -7.44 -3.05
N ILE A 335 -12.13 -6.73 -4.15
CA ILE A 335 -11.09 -6.02 -4.91
C ILE A 335 -10.93 -4.56 -4.48
N VAL A 336 -11.56 -4.19 -3.37
CA VAL A 336 -11.43 -2.90 -2.69
C VAL A 336 -11.04 -3.13 -1.22
N PRO A 337 -10.37 -2.18 -0.56
CA PRO A 337 -9.97 -2.33 0.82
C PRO A 337 -11.18 -2.23 1.77
N GLU A 338 -11.05 -2.81 2.97
CA GLU A 338 -12.11 -2.84 4.01
C GLU A 338 -12.65 -1.45 4.38
N GLN A 339 -11.84 -0.40 4.22
CA GLN A 339 -12.21 0.98 4.52
C GLN A 339 -12.98 1.67 3.38
N SER A 340 -13.04 1.05 2.21
CA SER A 340 -13.78 1.57 1.06
C SER A 340 -15.28 1.48 1.28
N ILE A 341 -16.02 2.49 0.81
CA ILE A 341 -17.49 2.45 0.79
C ILE A 341 -18.05 1.35 -0.12
N GLY A 342 -17.21 0.77 -0.99
CA GLY A 342 -17.57 -0.34 -1.88
C GLY A 342 -17.41 -1.72 -1.24
N TYR A 343 -16.76 -1.83 -0.08
CA TYR A 343 -16.47 -3.12 0.55
C TYR A 343 -17.73 -3.89 0.96
N THR A 344 -17.84 -5.14 0.52
CA THR A 344 -19.04 -5.98 0.73
C THR A 344 -18.78 -7.20 1.59
N ASN A 345 -17.52 -7.50 1.90
CA ASN A 345 -17.11 -8.73 2.58
C ASN A 345 -17.67 -9.96 1.86
N ASN A 346 -17.46 -10.04 0.54
CA ASN A 346 -17.86 -11.20 -0.26
C ASN A 346 -17.26 -12.49 0.31
N PRO A 347 -17.94 -13.64 0.23
CA PRO A 347 -17.34 -14.91 0.64
C PRO A 347 -16.09 -15.17 -0.19
N SER A 348 -14.98 -15.52 0.46
CA SER A 348 -13.75 -15.91 -0.24
C SER A 348 -13.99 -17.15 -1.11
N TYR A 349 -13.24 -17.27 -2.20
CA TYR A 349 -13.29 -18.47 -3.02
C TYR A 349 -12.86 -19.69 -2.20
N ARG A 350 -13.68 -20.73 -2.24
CA ARG A 350 -13.44 -21.94 -1.45
C ARG A 350 -12.51 -22.90 -2.20
N TYR A 351 -11.47 -23.37 -1.52
CA TYR A 351 -10.65 -24.48 -2.00
C TYR A 351 -11.48 -25.77 -2.01
N ASP A 352 -11.80 -26.28 -3.19
CA ASP A 352 -12.56 -27.52 -3.40
C ASP A 352 -12.24 -28.11 -4.78
N PRO A 353 -11.14 -28.85 -4.91
CA PRO A 353 -10.76 -29.47 -6.18
C PRO A 353 -11.77 -30.47 -6.72
N ALA A 354 -12.62 -31.07 -5.86
CA ALA A 354 -13.66 -31.98 -6.30
C ALA A 354 -14.79 -31.21 -6.98
N ALA A 355 -15.25 -30.11 -6.38
CA ALA A 355 -16.21 -29.19 -7.00
C ALA A 355 -15.66 -28.58 -8.30
N ALA A 356 -14.37 -28.22 -8.34
CA ALA A 356 -13.71 -27.72 -9.54
C ALA A 356 -13.84 -28.70 -10.72
N ARG A 357 -13.53 -29.99 -10.47
CA ARG A 357 -13.70 -31.04 -11.51
C ARG A 357 -15.16 -31.17 -11.95
N ALA A 358 -16.10 -31.18 -10.99
CA ALA A 358 -17.53 -31.28 -11.29
C ALA A 358 -18.03 -30.12 -12.16
N VAL A 359 -17.61 -28.87 -11.84
CA VAL A 359 -17.94 -27.67 -12.66
C VAL A 359 -17.42 -27.82 -14.09
N LEU A 360 -16.19 -28.31 -14.28
CA LEU A 360 -15.63 -28.58 -15.62
C LEU A 360 -16.37 -29.67 -16.35
N ASP A 361 -16.75 -30.75 -15.64
CA ASP A 361 -17.54 -31.84 -16.23
C ASP A 361 -18.90 -31.36 -16.72
N HIS A 362 -19.62 -30.55 -15.92
CA HIS A 362 -20.90 -29.97 -16.33
C HIS A 362 -20.76 -29.02 -17.52
N ALA A 363 -19.66 -28.29 -17.62
CA ALA A 363 -19.36 -27.40 -18.72
C ALA A 363 -18.88 -28.14 -19.99
N GLY A 364 -18.74 -29.48 -19.95
CA GLY A 364 -18.33 -30.29 -21.08
C GLY A 364 -16.82 -30.43 -21.30
N TRP A 365 -16.00 -29.99 -20.36
CA TRP A 365 -14.55 -30.18 -20.37
C TRP A 365 -14.21 -31.61 -19.91
N ARG A 366 -13.78 -32.48 -20.82
CA ARG A 366 -13.51 -33.91 -20.55
C ARG A 366 -12.02 -34.20 -20.50
N PRO A 367 -11.56 -35.08 -19.58
CA PRO A 367 -10.15 -35.46 -19.53
C PRO A 367 -9.74 -36.25 -20.79
N ALA A 368 -8.58 -35.89 -21.36
CA ALA A 368 -7.87 -36.66 -22.39
C ALA A 368 -7.04 -37.79 -21.74
N PRO A 369 -6.41 -38.69 -22.54
CA PRO A 369 -5.61 -39.80 -21.99
C PRO A 369 -4.48 -39.39 -21.05
N ASP A 370 -3.92 -38.19 -21.21
CA ASP A 370 -2.88 -37.61 -20.36
C ASP A 370 -3.44 -36.86 -19.11
N GLY A 371 -4.77 -36.90 -18.93
CA GLY A 371 -5.48 -36.28 -17.83
C GLY A 371 -5.79 -34.79 -18.01
N ILE A 372 -5.28 -34.12 -19.04
CA ILE A 372 -5.62 -32.72 -19.33
C ILE A 372 -6.99 -32.66 -19.99
N ARG A 373 -7.84 -31.73 -19.53
CA ARG A 373 -9.19 -31.57 -20.04
C ARG A 373 -9.23 -30.86 -21.38
N GLN A 374 -10.19 -31.26 -22.21
CA GLN A 374 -10.42 -30.67 -23.51
C GLN A 374 -11.93 -30.55 -23.82
N LYS A 375 -12.27 -29.56 -24.68
CA LYS A 375 -13.63 -29.31 -25.17
C LYS A 375 -13.54 -28.70 -26.56
N ALA A 376 -14.26 -29.27 -27.55
CA ALA A 376 -14.29 -28.77 -28.93
C ALA A 376 -12.87 -28.51 -29.53
N GLY A 377 -11.93 -29.42 -29.30
CA GLY A 377 -10.56 -29.31 -29.79
C GLY A 377 -9.64 -28.36 -28.98
N GLN A 378 -10.19 -27.62 -28.04
CA GLN A 378 -9.40 -26.77 -27.15
C GLN A 378 -8.99 -27.56 -25.90
N ARG A 379 -7.74 -27.41 -25.47
CA ARG A 379 -7.20 -28.01 -24.26
C ARG A 379 -7.00 -26.95 -23.18
N LEU A 380 -7.03 -27.36 -21.91
CA LEU A 380 -6.72 -26.50 -20.78
C LEU A 380 -5.20 -26.52 -20.51
N ASP A 381 -4.46 -26.05 -21.50
CA ASP A 381 -3.02 -25.81 -21.41
C ASP A 381 -2.78 -24.30 -21.28
N PHE A 382 -2.13 -23.88 -20.21
CA PHE A 382 -1.90 -22.47 -19.89
C PHE A 382 -0.44 -22.17 -19.61
N VAL A 383 -0.06 -20.92 -19.79
CA VAL A 383 1.23 -20.38 -19.38
C VAL A 383 0.98 -19.27 -18.35
N ILE A 384 1.59 -19.38 -17.18
CA ILE A 384 1.62 -18.29 -16.21
C ILE A 384 2.87 -17.43 -16.43
N HIS A 385 2.65 -16.13 -16.53
CA HIS A 385 3.70 -15.12 -16.62
C HIS A 385 3.93 -14.48 -15.25
N ALA A 386 5.17 -14.50 -14.78
CA ALA A 386 5.53 -13.93 -13.48
C ALA A 386 6.84 -13.13 -13.58
N SER A 387 7.05 -12.22 -12.63
CA SER A 387 8.26 -11.42 -12.56
C SER A 387 9.43 -12.22 -12.02
N ALA A 388 10.55 -12.22 -12.74
CA ALA A 388 11.79 -12.87 -12.30
C ALA A 388 12.42 -12.18 -11.06
N GLY A 389 12.12 -10.90 -10.84
CA GLY A 389 12.54 -10.15 -9.66
C GLY A 389 11.66 -10.39 -8.41
N SER A 390 10.53 -11.09 -8.57
CA SER A 390 9.64 -11.45 -7.45
C SER A 390 9.95 -12.87 -6.97
N ALA A 391 10.46 -13.01 -5.75
CA ALA A 391 10.66 -14.32 -5.13
C ALA A 391 9.32 -15.05 -4.97
N ASN A 392 8.29 -14.35 -4.51
CA ASN A 392 6.95 -14.90 -4.31
C ASN A 392 6.26 -15.26 -5.62
N GLY A 393 6.43 -14.50 -6.70
CA GLY A 393 5.87 -14.81 -8.02
C GLY A 393 6.32 -16.17 -8.54
N ARG A 394 7.59 -16.52 -8.37
CA ARG A 394 8.09 -17.86 -8.71
C ARG A 394 7.49 -18.95 -7.82
N LEU A 395 7.42 -18.71 -6.52
CA LEU A 395 6.85 -19.67 -5.55
C LEU A 395 5.37 -19.92 -5.81
N ILE A 396 4.59 -18.87 -6.06
CA ILE A 396 3.17 -18.94 -6.41
C ILE A 396 2.98 -19.71 -7.71
N ALA A 397 3.70 -19.39 -8.77
CA ALA A 397 3.60 -20.08 -10.04
C ALA A 397 3.90 -21.59 -9.88
N THR A 398 4.95 -21.95 -9.12
CA THR A 398 5.31 -23.34 -8.83
C THR A 398 4.25 -24.03 -7.97
N PHE A 399 3.63 -23.33 -7.03
CA PHE A 399 2.54 -23.86 -6.19
C PHE A 399 1.27 -24.13 -7.02
N LEU A 400 0.96 -23.29 -7.98
CA LEU A 400 -0.23 -23.43 -8.84
C LEU A 400 -0.14 -24.61 -9.82
N GLN A 401 1.05 -25.02 -10.26
CA GLN A 401 1.21 -26.12 -11.23
C GLN A 401 0.54 -27.42 -10.77
N PRO A 402 0.90 -28.03 -9.61
CA PRO A 402 0.25 -29.25 -9.14
C PRO A 402 -1.23 -29.02 -8.78
N ALA A 403 -1.62 -27.84 -8.30
CA ALA A 403 -2.99 -27.52 -7.96
C ALA A 403 -3.90 -27.56 -9.20
N LEU A 404 -3.49 -26.94 -10.30
CA LEU A 404 -4.23 -26.96 -11.56
C LEU A 404 -4.17 -28.33 -12.23
N ARG A 405 -3.04 -29.04 -12.14
CA ARG A 405 -2.92 -30.40 -12.65
C ARG A 405 -3.92 -31.36 -12.00
N ALA A 406 -4.19 -31.21 -10.71
CA ALA A 406 -5.15 -32.02 -9.96
C ALA A 406 -6.60 -31.89 -10.45
N VAL A 407 -6.91 -30.81 -11.17
CA VAL A 407 -8.25 -30.57 -11.77
C VAL A 407 -8.25 -30.74 -13.29
N GLY A 408 -7.14 -31.19 -13.89
CA GLY A 408 -7.03 -31.49 -15.31
C GLY A 408 -6.62 -30.31 -16.17
N MET A 409 -5.82 -29.38 -15.64
CA MET A 409 -5.23 -28.25 -16.35
C MET A 409 -3.71 -28.35 -16.33
N ASN A 410 -3.05 -28.06 -17.44
CA ASN A 410 -1.60 -27.91 -17.49
C ASN A 410 -1.22 -26.45 -17.27
N LEU A 411 -0.10 -26.21 -16.59
CA LEU A 411 0.44 -24.88 -16.35
C LEU A 411 1.94 -24.86 -16.57
N ASP A 412 2.39 -24.13 -17.57
CA ASP A 412 3.79 -23.84 -17.81
C ASP A 412 4.16 -22.48 -17.22
N ILE A 413 5.42 -22.33 -16.76
CA ILE A 413 5.89 -21.10 -16.10
C ILE A 413 6.81 -20.34 -17.04
N LYS A 414 6.56 -19.04 -17.24
CA LYS A 414 7.43 -18.14 -17.98
C LYS A 414 7.76 -16.92 -17.13
N MET A 415 9.06 -16.76 -16.85
CA MET A 415 9.57 -15.67 -16.04
C MET A 415 10.09 -14.53 -16.93
N TYR A 416 9.79 -13.29 -16.54
CA TYR A 416 10.23 -12.08 -17.23
C TYR A 416 10.90 -11.11 -16.26
N PRO A 417 11.88 -10.30 -16.70
CA PRO A 417 12.28 -9.12 -15.96
C PRO A 417 11.08 -8.20 -15.72
N TYR A 418 11.05 -7.52 -14.56
CA TYR A 418 9.93 -6.65 -14.18
C TYR A 418 9.62 -5.58 -15.23
N ASN A 419 10.65 -4.89 -15.73
CA ASN A 419 10.53 -3.87 -16.76
C ASN A 419 10.07 -4.40 -18.14
N VAL A 420 10.09 -5.71 -18.36
CA VAL A 420 9.60 -6.34 -19.59
C VAL A 420 8.14 -6.74 -19.44
N ILE A 421 7.77 -7.41 -18.33
CA ILE A 421 6.39 -7.90 -18.11
C ILE A 421 5.39 -6.74 -18.05
N PHE A 422 5.78 -5.60 -17.45
CA PHE A 422 4.98 -4.39 -17.27
C PHE A 422 5.29 -3.28 -18.29
N SER A 423 6.10 -3.52 -19.33
CA SER A 423 6.24 -2.54 -20.41
C SER A 423 4.97 -2.51 -21.30
N HIS A 424 4.72 -1.38 -21.96
CA HIS A 424 3.57 -1.24 -22.86
C HIS A 424 3.62 -2.21 -24.05
N GLU A 425 4.80 -2.66 -24.45
CA GLU A 425 5.02 -3.70 -25.47
C GLU A 425 5.10 -5.10 -24.85
N GLY A 426 5.08 -5.19 -23.54
CA GLY A 426 5.18 -6.43 -22.78
C GLY A 426 3.95 -7.32 -22.90
N PRO A 427 4.05 -8.55 -22.38
CA PRO A 427 2.99 -9.56 -22.57
C PRO A 427 1.65 -9.16 -21.95
N LEU A 428 1.63 -8.40 -20.85
CA LEU A 428 0.38 -8.02 -20.18
C LEU A 428 -0.40 -7.00 -21.02
N TYR A 429 0.23 -5.91 -21.44
CA TYR A 429 -0.42 -4.84 -22.22
C TYR A 429 -0.76 -5.26 -23.65
N THR A 430 -0.05 -6.25 -24.20
CA THR A 430 -0.31 -6.81 -25.53
C THR A 430 -1.20 -8.06 -25.52
N PHE A 431 -1.69 -8.50 -24.36
CA PHE A 431 -2.51 -9.70 -24.14
C PHE A 431 -1.85 -11.01 -24.64
N LYS A 432 -0.52 -11.07 -24.67
CA LYS A 432 0.26 -12.26 -25.06
C LYS A 432 0.58 -13.13 -23.85
N TYR A 433 -0.41 -13.42 -23.02
CA TYR A 433 -0.30 -14.27 -21.84
C TYR A 433 -1.61 -15.06 -21.66
N ASP A 434 -1.62 -16.09 -20.81
CA ASP A 434 -2.82 -16.77 -20.36
C ASP A 434 -3.15 -16.38 -18.92
N LEU A 435 -2.24 -16.64 -18.01
CA LEU A 435 -2.32 -16.20 -16.61
C LEU A 435 -1.12 -15.33 -16.26
N ALA A 436 -1.28 -14.45 -15.28
CA ALA A 436 -0.13 -13.76 -14.69
C ALA A 436 -0.37 -13.50 -13.20
N ASP A 437 0.73 -13.42 -12.43
CA ASP A 437 0.75 -13.12 -11.01
C ASP A 437 1.45 -11.80 -10.76
N TYR A 438 0.81 -10.91 -10.00
CA TYR A 438 1.43 -9.70 -9.48
C TYR A 438 0.67 -9.10 -8.31
N SER A 439 1.29 -8.11 -7.64
CA SER A 439 0.65 -7.36 -6.56
C SER A 439 0.08 -6.04 -7.07
N LEU A 440 -1.11 -5.70 -6.61
CA LEU A 440 -1.87 -4.49 -6.97
C LEU A 440 -2.18 -3.70 -5.70
N THR A 441 -1.94 -2.38 -5.72
CA THR A 441 -2.43 -1.46 -4.69
C THR A 441 -3.91 -1.18 -4.94
N LEU A 442 -4.75 -1.41 -3.93
CA LEU A 442 -6.18 -1.19 -4.00
C LEU A 442 -6.50 0.29 -3.77
N PRO A 443 -7.27 0.93 -4.63
CA PRO A 443 -7.68 2.32 -4.44
C PRO A 443 -8.65 2.44 -3.27
N TYR A 444 -8.55 3.55 -2.51
CA TYR A 444 -9.49 3.85 -1.42
C TYR A 444 -10.91 4.09 -1.96
N ASP A 445 -11.04 4.83 -3.05
CA ASP A 445 -12.32 5.00 -3.75
C ASP A 445 -12.63 3.75 -4.58
N PRO A 446 -13.85 3.21 -4.52
CA PRO A 446 -14.21 1.96 -5.19
C PRO A 446 -14.35 2.07 -6.71
N ASP A 447 -14.05 3.21 -7.34
CA ASP A 447 -14.05 3.37 -8.81
C ASP A 447 -12.91 2.54 -9.42
N ASN A 448 -13.27 1.38 -9.96
CA ASN A 448 -12.36 0.42 -10.57
C ASN A 448 -12.42 0.42 -12.11
N LEU A 449 -13.12 1.38 -12.73
CA LEU A 449 -13.25 1.44 -14.20
C LEU A 449 -11.91 1.49 -14.92
N PHE A 450 -10.95 2.23 -14.38
CA PHE A 450 -9.62 2.36 -14.96
C PHE A 450 -8.91 1.01 -15.14
N TYR A 451 -9.12 0.10 -14.20
CA TYR A 451 -8.50 -1.22 -14.21
C TYR A 451 -9.35 -2.28 -14.91
N TYR A 452 -10.68 -2.25 -14.77
CA TYR A 452 -11.54 -3.35 -15.20
C TYR A 452 -12.65 -2.96 -16.18
N GLY A 453 -12.80 -1.67 -16.48
CA GLY A 453 -13.86 -1.18 -17.38
C GLY A 453 -13.69 -1.60 -18.83
N CYS A 454 -14.80 -1.84 -19.52
CA CYS A 454 -14.84 -2.28 -20.91
C CYS A 454 -14.15 -1.34 -21.91
N ASP A 455 -14.14 -0.02 -21.63
CA ASP A 455 -13.57 1.00 -22.51
C ASP A 455 -12.12 1.40 -22.11
N TYR A 456 -11.58 0.77 -21.04
CA TYR A 456 -10.32 1.17 -20.40
C TYR A 456 -9.14 0.28 -20.76
N TRP A 457 -9.11 -0.24 -21.99
CA TRP A 457 -7.93 -0.87 -22.57
C TRP A 457 -6.80 0.15 -22.74
N PHE A 458 -5.56 -0.31 -22.61
CA PHE A 458 -4.42 0.54 -22.95
C PHE A 458 -4.55 1.12 -24.38
N PRO A 459 -4.30 2.43 -24.63
CA PRO A 459 -3.71 3.41 -23.69
C PRO A 459 -4.72 4.24 -22.88
N LYS A 460 -6.01 3.94 -22.89
CA LYS A 460 -7.04 4.72 -22.17
C LYS A 460 -7.13 4.39 -20.68
N GLY A 461 -6.66 3.23 -20.29
CA GLY A 461 -6.65 2.72 -18.92
C GLY A 461 -5.70 1.53 -18.82
N GLU A 462 -5.82 0.79 -17.73
CA GLU A 462 -4.95 -0.35 -17.40
C GLU A 462 -5.73 -1.68 -17.35
N ASN A 463 -6.80 -1.82 -18.13
CA ASN A 463 -7.48 -3.10 -18.26
C ASN A 463 -6.60 -4.09 -19.04
N ILE A 464 -5.57 -4.60 -18.40
CA ILE A 464 -4.68 -5.64 -18.91
C ILE A 464 -5.24 -7.05 -18.72
N TYR A 465 -6.40 -7.18 -18.08
CA TYR A 465 -7.04 -8.45 -17.69
C TYR A 465 -7.88 -9.06 -18.81
N GLY A 466 -8.21 -8.29 -19.82
CA GLY A 466 -9.11 -8.72 -20.88
C GLY A 466 -10.57 -8.82 -20.44
N ILE A 467 -10.92 -8.21 -19.30
CA ILE A 467 -12.28 -8.23 -18.73
C ILE A 467 -13.16 -7.23 -19.47
N CYS A 468 -14.39 -7.63 -19.77
CA CYS A 468 -15.46 -6.72 -20.12
C CYS A 468 -16.79 -7.32 -19.62
N ASP A 469 -17.16 -6.95 -18.39
CA ASP A 469 -18.45 -7.27 -17.80
C ASP A 469 -19.37 -6.05 -17.89
N ALA A 470 -20.40 -6.14 -18.73
CA ALA A 470 -21.31 -5.02 -18.98
C ALA A 470 -22.17 -4.65 -17.75
N ALA A 471 -22.44 -5.58 -16.85
CA ALA A 471 -23.19 -5.30 -15.62
C ALA A 471 -22.32 -4.54 -14.62
N PHE A 472 -21.10 -5.01 -14.39
CA PHE A 472 -20.08 -4.31 -13.59
C PHE A 472 -19.84 -2.91 -14.14
N ASP A 473 -19.52 -2.77 -15.42
CA ASP A 473 -19.19 -1.50 -16.07
C ASP A 473 -20.32 -0.46 -15.94
N ARG A 474 -21.58 -0.91 -16.07
CA ARG A 474 -22.75 -0.04 -15.88
C ARG A 474 -22.90 0.44 -14.45
N LEU A 475 -22.68 -0.43 -13.46
CA LEU A 475 -22.78 -0.10 -12.03
C LEU A 475 -21.66 0.86 -11.61
N GLU A 476 -20.44 0.61 -12.04
CA GLU A 476 -19.28 1.50 -11.84
C GLU A 476 -19.53 2.90 -12.43
N LYS A 477 -19.99 2.97 -13.70
CA LYS A 477 -20.34 4.23 -14.36
C LYS A 477 -21.47 4.95 -13.62
N ALA A 478 -22.47 4.24 -13.09
CA ALA A 478 -23.54 4.83 -12.30
C ALA A 478 -23.02 5.41 -10.97
N GLY A 479 -22.06 4.75 -10.31
CA GLY A 479 -21.41 5.24 -9.09
C GLY A 479 -20.68 6.57 -9.28
N LEU A 480 -20.22 6.87 -10.49
CA LEU A 480 -19.61 8.15 -10.84
C LEU A 480 -20.61 9.27 -11.15
N GLN A 481 -21.91 8.99 -11.18
CA GLN A 481 -22.95 10.01 -11.46
C GLN A 481 -23.58 10.59 -10.20
N THR A 482 -23.20 10.16 -9.02
CA THR A 482 -23.73 10.67 -7.75
C THR A 482 -22.62 10.91 -6.73
N ASP A 483 -22.75 12.02 -5.98
CA ASP A 483 -21.86 12.35 -4.84
C ASP A 483 -22.49 11.90 -3.50
N ASP A 484 -23.66 11.29 -3.50
CA ASP A 484 -24.31 10.74 -2.31
C ASP A 484 -23.58 9.44 -1.89
N PRO A 485 -22.93 9.41 -0.71
CA PRO A 485 -22.14 8.25 -0.30
C PRO A 485 -22.97 6.96 -0.14
N ALA A 486 -24.23 7.08 0.27
CA ALA A 486 -25.09 5.90 0.46
C ALA A 486 -25.53 5.30 -0.89
N GLN A 487 -25.85 6.15 -1.88
CA GLN A 487 -26.12 5.69 -3.23
C GLN A 487 -24.87 5.09 -3.88
N ARG A 488 -23.70 5.73 -3.72
CA ARG A 488 -22.44 5.19 -4.23
C ARG A 488 -22.15 3.82 -3.61
N ALA A 489 -22.21 3.70 -2.29
CA ALA A 489 -22.01 2.42 -1.60
C ALA A 489 -22.91 1.32 -2.15
N LYS A 490 -24.22 1.60 -2.32
CA LYS A 490 -25.17 0.62 -2.87
C LYS A 490 -24.79 0.13 -4.27
N LEU A 491 -24.37 1.04 -5.14
CA LEU A 491 -23.99 0.72 -6.54
C LEU A 491 -22.68 -0.09 -6.56
N TYR A 492 -21.68 0.32 -5.81
CA TYR A 492 -20.41 -0.39 -5.76
C TYR A 492 -20.52 -1.74 -5.05
N HIS A 493 -21.37 -1.89 -4.02
CA HIS A 493 -21.66 -3.21 -3.45
C HIS A 493 -22.28 -4.17 -4.47
N GLN A 494 -23.06 -3.66 -5.43
CA GLN A 494 -23.57 -4.49 -6.53
C GLN A 494 -22.47 -4.81 -7.54
N ALA A 495 -21.64 -3.82 -7.88
CA ALA A 495 -20.50 -4.01 -8.78
C ALA A 495 -19.51 -5.05 -8.25
N GLU A 496 -19.13 -4.95 -6.97
CA GLU A 496 -18.25 -5.93 -6.31
C GLU A 496 -18.81 -7.35 -6.36
N ARG A 497 -20.11 -7.54 -6.10
CA ARG A 497 -20.75 -8.87 -6.20
C ARG A 497 -20.76 -9.41 -7.63
N GLU A 498 -21.05 -8.58 -8.64
CA GLU A 498 -21.00 -8.99 -10.03
C GLU A 498 -19.59 -9.39 -10.43
N PHE A 499 -18.59 -8.58 -10.09
CA PHE A 499 -17.18 -8.85 -10.36
C PHE A 499 -16.70 -10.14 -9.70
N HIS A 500 -17.05 -10.36 -8.43
CA HIS A 500 -16.75 -11.58 -7.70
C HIS A 500 -17.38 -12.81 -8.36
N ASN A 501 -18.68 -12.75 -8.70
CA ASN A 501 -19.41 -13.85 -9.31
C ASN A 501 -18.90 -14.20 -10.72
N SER A 502 -18.41 -13.20 -11.46
CA SER A 502 -17.83 -13.36 -12.79
C SER A 502 -16.41 -13.94 -12.75
N VAL A 503 -15.78 -14.03 -11.57
CA VAL A 503 -14.37 -14.38 -11.41
C VAL A 503 -13.51 -13.55 -12.36
N GLY A 504 -13.62 -12.22 -12.24
CA GLY A 504 -12.89 -11.26 -13.08
C GLY A 504 -11.39 -11.42 -12.91
N ILE A 505 -10.94 -11.45 -11.66
CA ILE A 505 -9.60 -11.85 -11.22
C ILE A 505 -9.73 -12.83 -10.05
N ILE A 506 -8.62 -13.43 -9.64
CA ILE A 506 -8.57 -14.26 -8.43
C ILE A 506 -7.58 -13.61 -7.44
N PRO A 507 -8.08 -12.87 -6.44
CA PRO A 507 -7.24 -12.40 -5.35
C PRO A 507 -6.68 -13.60 -4.57
N LEU A 508 -5.34 -13.67 -4.42
CA LEU A 508 -4.67 -14.78 -3.74
C LEU A 508 -4.52 -14.52 -2.25
N TYR A 509 -4.11 -13.32 -1.88
CA TYR A 509 -4.03 -12.85 -0.49
C TYR A 509 -3.97 -11.32 -0.42
N ASN A 510 -4.50 -10.76 0.68
CA ASN A 510 -4.21 -9.37 1.03
C ASN A 510 -2.82 -9.30 1.64
N LEU A 511 -2.03 -8.35 1.20
CA LEU A 511 -0.73 -8.08 1.79
C LEU A 511 -0.91 -7.44 3.17
N ARG A 512 -0.03 -7.80 4.09
CA ARG A 512 0.17 -7.14 5.36
C ARG A 512 1.62 -6.68 5.43
N ARG A 513 1.85 -5.61 6.13
CA ARG A 513 3.19 -5.06 6.29
C ARG A 513 3.68 -5.38 7.69
N PRO A 514 4.66 -6.30 7.87
CA PRO A 514 5.29 -6.46 9.16
C PRO A 514 5.92 -5.13 9.58
N VAL A 515 5.84 -4.84 10.86
CA VAL A 515 6.51 -3.68 11.48
C VAL A 515 7.17 -4.18 12.73
N ALA A 516 8.48 -3.94 12.87
CA ALA A 516 9.24 -4.26 14.06
C ALA A 516 9.73 -2.96 14.70
N HIS A 517 9.46 -2.78 15.98
CA HIS A 517 9.84 -1.54 16.66
C HIS A 517 10.27 -1.75 18.12
N ASN A 518 11.06 -0.81 18.60
CA ASN A 518 11.40 -0.65 20.00
C ASN A 518 10.12 -0.56 20.85
N PRO A 519 9.95 -1.37 21.91
CA PRO A 519 8.77 -1.33 22.79
C PRO A 519 8.53 0.03 23.46
N ASP A 520 9.57 0.87 23.58
CA ASP A 520 9.45 2.20 24.14
C ASP A 520 8.84 3.22 23.16
N LEU A 521 8.69 2.88 21.89
CA LEU A 521 8.01 3.73 20.91
C LEU A 521 6.51 3.79 21.21
N ARG A 522 6.04 4.93 21.66
CA ARG A 522 4.66 5.19 22.09
C ARG A 522 3.89 5.96 21.03
N ASN A 523 2.57 5.76 21.01
CA ASN A 523 1.63 6.40 20.07
C ASN A 523 1.92 6.09 18.61
N PHE A 524 2.75 5.10 18.31
CA PHE A 524 2.94 4.60 16.97
C PHE A 524 1.65 3.92 16.49
N SER A 525 1.12 4.38 15.36
CA SER A 525 -0.06 3.79 14.73
C SER A 525 0.08 3.92 13.22
N THR A 526 -0.19 2.83 12.50
CA THR A 526 -0.21 2.79 11.04
C THR A 526 -1.65 2.92 10.54
N ALA A 527 -1.87 3.74 9.52
CA ALA A 527 -3.17 3.86 8.87
C ALA A 527 -3.22 2.99 7.60
N PRO A 528 -4.27 2.19 7.41
CA PRO A 528 -4.35 1.26 6.27
C PRO A 528 -4.46 1.99 4.92
N ALA A 529 -5.08 3.15 4.88
CA ALA A 529 -5.41 3.89 3.67
C ALA A 529 -4.75 5.27 3.58
N SER A 530 -3.87 5.62 4.52
CA SER A 530 -3.23 6.94 4.54
C SER A 530 -1.71 6.80 4.55
N ALA A 531 -1.04 7.94 4.65
CA ALA A 531 0.40 7.95 4.88
C ALA A 531 0.74 7.05 6.07
N PRO A 532 1.71 6.14 5.95
CA PRO A 532 2.00 5.15 7.00
C PRO A 532 2.33 5.79 8.34
N TRP A 533 2.75 7.06 8.33
CA TRP A 533 3.20 7.81 9.48
C TRP A 533 2.35 9.05 9.74
N TRP A 534 1.05 8.92 9.50
CA TRP A 534 0.03 9.97 9.56
C TRP A 534 -0.02 10.71 10.90
N ASN A 535 0.39 10.06 12.00
CA ASN A 535 0.40 10.62 13.35
C ASN A 535 1.82 10.77 13.95
N ALA A 536 2.87 10.82 13.13
CA ALA A 536 4.27 10.82 13.58
C ALA A 536 4.61 11.97 14.54
N TRP A 537 3.87 13.08 14.51
CA TRP A 537 3.99 14.18 15.45
C TRP A 537 3.62 13.81 16.90
N GLN A 538 2.86 12.72 17.10
CA GLN A 538 2.49 12.20 18.42
C GLN A 538 3.48 11.16 18.97
N TRP A 539 4.37 10.63 18.12
CA TRP A 539 5.29 9.57 18.54
C TRP A 539 6.29 10.05 19.57
N ASP A 540 6.56 9.19 20.56
CA ASP A 540 7.53 9.42 21.62
C ASP A 540 8.31 8.13 21.87
N ILE A 541 9.61 8.25 22.08
CA ILE A 541 10.50 7.14 22.36
C ILE A 541 11.42 7.44 23.53
#